data_e0ecb47755f4fbaf9e193f752a44f236
#
_entry.id   e0ecb47755f4fbaf9e193f752a44f236
#
_cell.length_a   1.000
_cell.length_b   1.000
_cell.length_c   1.000
_cell.angle_alpha   90.00
_cell.angle_beta   90.00
_cell.angle_gamma   90.00
#
_symmetry.space_group_name_H-M   'P 1'
#
loop_
_entity.id
_entity.type
_entity.pdbx_description
1 polymer ?
#
loop_
_entity_poly.entity_id
_entity_poly.type
_entity_poly.pdbx_seq_one_letter_code
_entity_poly.pdbx_strand_id
1 'polypeptide(L)'
;MEKKDTKHIKISEFNYPLPDERIAKFPLSERDQSKLLVYRRGEVSEDRFTSLPNYLEAGEMMVFNNTKVIQARLHFRKETGALIEVFCLEPIAPNDYVLSFQQTHQCAWLCMIGNLKKWKEGTLKRTIQVKGKDVTL
;
A
#
# COMPACT_ATOMS: atom_id res chain seq x y z
N MET A 1 -31.03 -8.11 15.23
CA MET A 1 -30.17 -7.75 14.11
C MET A 1 -30.18 -8.91 13.12
N GLU A 2 -30.82 -8.76 11.96
CA GLU A 2 -30.71 -9.76 10.87
C GLU A 2 -29.25 -9.92 10.47
N LYS A 3 -28.74 -11.17 10.46
CA LYS A 3 -27.43 -11.46 9.90
C LYS A 3 -27.50 -11.24 8.39
N LYS A 4 -27.04 -10.09 7.92
CA LYS A 4 -26.86 -9.83 6.49
C LYS A 4 -25.87 -10.88 5.95
N ASP A 5 -26.30 -11.63 4.94
CA ASP A 5 -25.41 -12.59 4.27
C ASP A 5 -24.27 -11.83 3.60
N THR A 6 -23.05 -12.05 4.10
CA THR A 6 -21.83 -11.35 3.63
C THR A 6 -21.54 -11.59 2.15
N LYS A 7 -22.09 -12.64 1.54
CA LYS A 7 -21.95 -12.93 0.11
C LYS A 7 -22.76 -12.01 -0.81
N HIS A 8 -23.72 -11.26 -0.26
CA HIS A 8 -24.64 -10.42 -1.02
C HIS A 8 -24.53 -8.93 -0.68
N ILE A 9 -23.39 -8.50 -0.12
CA ILE A 9 -23.10 -7.09 0.14
C ILE A 9 -22.84 -6.37 -1.20
N LYS A 10 -23.66 -5.38 -1.52
CA LYS A 10 -23.45 -4.55 -2.71
C LYS A 10 -22.53 -3.39 -2.38
N ILE A 11 -21.45 -3.24 -3.12
CA ILE A 11 -20.49 -2.15 -2.93
C ILE A 11 -21.14 -0.76 -3.05
N SER A 12 -22.19 -0.64 -3.85
CA SER A 12 -22.95 0.61 -4.01
C SER A 12 -23.63 1.09 -2.71
N GLU A 13 -23.89 0.19 -1.75
CA GLU A 13 -24.45 0.55 -0.42
C GLU A 13 -23.44 1.31 0.45
N PHE A 14 -22.15 1.27 0.09
CA PHE A 14 -21.05 1.93 0.79
C PHE A 14 -20.51 3.16 0.04
N ASN A 15 -21.18 3.54 -1.05
CA ASN A 15 -20.78 4.71 -1.81
C ASN A 15 -21.25 6.00 -1.09
N TYR A 16 -20.33 6.93 -0.93
CA TYR A 16 -20.61 8.25 -0.35
C TYR A 16 -19.72 9.31 -1.01
N PRO A 17 -20.12 10.58 -1.01
CA PRO A 17 -19.27 11.64 -1.53
C PRO A 17 -18.03 11.80 -0.63
N LEU A 18 -16.86 11.61 -1.20
CA LEU A 18 -15.56 11.81 -0.53
C LEU A 18 -14.80 12.94 -1.25
N PRO A 19 -14.93 14.19 -0.80
CA PRO A 19 -14.19 15.30 -1.38
C PRO A 19 -12.67 15.15 -1.16
N ASP A 20 -11.88 15.65 -2.11
CA ASP A 20 -10.42 15.51 -2.12
C ASP A 20 -9.74 16.10 -0.87
N GLU A 21 -10.32 17.16 -0.31
CA GLU A 21 -9.83 17.80 0.93
C GLU A 21 -9.98 16.93 2.17
N ARG A 22 -10.83 15.89 2.12
CA ARG A 22 -10.97 14.90 3.21
C ARG A 22 -9.93 13.81 3.18
N ILE A 23 -9.15 13.72 2.09
CA ILE A 23 -8.11 12.71 1.92
C ILE A 23 -6.77 13.31 2.36
N ALA A 24 -6.20 12.79 3.44
CA ALA A 24 -4.88 13.18 3.89
C ALA A 24 -3.82 12.77 2.86
N LYS A 25 -3.08 13.74 2.31
CA LYS A 25 -2.02 13.50 1.32
C LYS A 25 -0.69 13.10 1.98
N PHE A 26 -0.49 13.48 3.24
CA PHE A 26 0.73 13.21 4.00
C PHE A 26 0.36 12.74 5.42
N PRO A 27 1.20 11.89 6.04
CA PRO A 27 1.04 11.56 7.45
C PRO A 27 1.34 12.77 8.32
N LEU A 28 0.84 12.76 9.55
CA LEU A 28 1.25 13.71 10.56
C LEU A 28 2.73 13.51 10.92
N SER A 29 3.40 14.57 11.38
CA SER A 29 4.79 14.50 11.89
C SER A 29 4.91 13.50 13.05
N GLU A 30 3.94 13.55 13.96
CA GLU A 30 3.74 12.57 15.02
C GLU A 30 2.57 11.66 14.62
N ARG A 31 2.88 10.43 14.23
CA ARG A 31 1.89 9.50 13.63
C ARG A 31 0.77 9.10 14.56
N ASP A 32 1.05 9.00 15.85
CA ASP A 32 0.11 8.64 16.91
C ASP A 32 -0.85 9.77 17.30
N GLN A 33 -0.63 10.98 16.78
CA GLN A 33 -1.58 12.09 16.88
C GLN A 33 -2.73 12.01 15.85
N SER A 34 -2.78 10.94 15.06
CA SER A 34 -3.88 10.71 14.13
C SER A 34 -5.22 10.59 14.85
N LYS A 35 -6.30 10.93 14.16
CA LYS A 35 -7.66 10.80 14.68
C LYS A 35 -8.03 9.34 14.89
N LEU A 36 -8.70 9.06 15.98
CA LEU A 36 -9.30 7.78 16.33
C LEU A 36 -10.82 7.91 16.23
N LEU A 37 -11.45 7.13 15.36
CA LEU A 37 -12.90 7.02 15.31
C LEU A 37 -13.33 5.91 16.26
N VAL A 38 -14.14 6.24 17.26
CA VAL A 38 -14.64 5.32 18.26
C VAL A 38 -16.12 5.06 18.05
N TYR A 39 -16.51 3.79 17.91
CA TYR A 39 -17.91 3.38 17.88
C TYR A 39 -18.22 2.52 19.09
N ARG A 40 -19.12 3.00 19.96
CA ARG A 40 -19.58 2.26 21.12
C ARG A 40 -21.10 2.38 21.27
N ARG A 41 -21.77 1.23 21.38
CA ARG A 41 -23.23 1.13 21.69
C ARG A 41 -24.13 1.98 20.78
N GLY A 42 -23.77 2.13 19.51
CA GLY A 42 -24.54 2.91 18.54
C GLY A 42 -24.10 4.37 18.42
N GLU A 43 -23.20 4.84 19.27
CA GLU A 43 -22.67 6.21 19.25
C GLU A 43 -21.29 6.25 18.58
N VAL A 44 -21.08 7.28 17.77
CA VAL A 44 -19.79 7.58 17.13
C VAL A 44 -19.19 8.80 17.81
N SER A 45 -17.94 8.68 18.23
CA SER A 45 -17.15 9.78 18.77
C SER A 45 -15.77 9.82 18.14
N GLU A 46 -15.08 10.94 18.32
CA GLU A 46 -13.74 11.17 17.79
C GLU A 46 -12.77 11.45 18.93
N ASP A 47 -11.60 10.84 18.88
CA ASP A 47 -10.50 11.05 19.82
C ASP A 47 -9.17 11.02 19.07
N ARG A 48 -8.04 11.02 19.77
CA ARG A 48 -6.69 10.81 19.23
C ARG A 48 -6.25 9.36 19.42
N PHE A 49 -5.43 8.86 18.52
CA PHE A 49 -4.93 7.49 18.61
C PHE A 49 -4.11 7.23 19.88
N THR A 50 -3.44 8.26 20.41
CA THR A 50 -2.75 8.20 21.71
C THR A 50 -3.67 7.85 22.87
N SER A 51 -4.99 8.11 22.76
CA SER A 51 -5.99 7.75 23.75
C SER A 51 -6.47 6.30 23.67
N LEU A 52 -6.01 5.53 22.67
CA LEU A 52 -6.43 4.14 22.46
C LEU A 52 -6.38 3.27 23.72
N PRO A 53 -5.34 3.37 24.60
CA PRO A 53 -5.30 2.57 25.83
C PRO A 53 -6.50 2.78 26.75
N ASN A 54 -7.15 3.94 26.72
CA ASN A 54 -8.32 4.25 27.55
C ASN A 54 -9.59 3.49 27.11
N TYR A 55 -9.56 2.92 25.92
CA TYR A 55 -10.68 2.17 25.32
C TYR A 55 -10.50 0.65 25.43
N LEU A 56 -9.36 0.20 25.92
CA LEU A 56 -9.01 -1.21 26.07
C LEU A 56 -9.19 -1.66 27.53
N GLU A 57 -9.69 -2.88 27.71
CA GLU A 57 -9.83 -3.48 29.03
C GLU A 57 -8.59 -4.35 29.37
N ALA A 58 -8.36 -4.56 30.65
CA ALA A 58 -7.27 -5.40 31.08
C ALA A 58 -7.49 -6.86 30.62
N GLY A 59 -6.49 -7.43 29.97
CA GLY A 59 -6.54 -8.79 29.43
C GLY A 59 -6.99 -8.90 27.98
N GLU A 60 -7.34 -7.80 27.31
CA GLU A 60 -7.59 -7.81 25.87
C GLU A 60 -6.32 -8.14 25.08
N MET A 61 -6.47 -8.96 24.05
CA MET A 61 -5.39 -9.31 23.14
C MET A 61 -5.46 -8.42 21.89
N MET A 62 -4.38 -7.69 21.62
CA MET A 62 -4.25 -6.91 20.39
C MET A 62 -3.37 -7.65 19.37
N VAL A 63 -3.88 -7.82 18.16
CA VAL A 63 -3.15 -8.43 17.06
C VAL A 63 -2.80 -7.38 16.03
N PHE A 64 -1.51 -7.24 15.73
CA PHE A 64 -0.98 -6.27 14.77
C PHE A 64 -0.31 -6.96 13.60
N ASN A 65 -0.36 -6.31 12.43
CA ASN A 65 0.46 -6.69 11.31
C ASN A 65 1.81 -5.96 11.40
N ASN A 66 2.90 -6.70 11.60
CA ASN A 66 4.25 -6.17 11.62
C ASN A 66 5.02 -6.43 10.32
N THR A 67 4.32 -6.83 9.25
CA THR A 67 4.93 -7.05 7.94
C THR A 67 5.56 -5.76 7.42
N LYS A 68 6.83 -5.85 7.02
CA LYS A 68 7.55 -4.72 6.44
C LYS A 68 6.99 -4.40 5.06
N VAL A 69 6.50 -3.18 4.90
CA VAL A 69 6.06 -2.67 3.60
C VAL A 69 7.28 -2.35 2.74
N ILE A 70 7.28 -2.85 1.51
CA ILE A 70 8.31 -2.58 0.50
C ILE A 70 7.83 -1.56 -0.52
N GLN A 71 8.76 -0.91 -1.21
CA GLN A 71 8.47 -0.02 -2.34
C GLN A 71 8.26 -0.85 -3.60
N ALA A 72 7.09 -1.46 -3.73
CA ALA A 72 6.76 -2.37 -4.84
C ALA A 72 6.41 -1.66 -6.15
N ARG A 73 6.28 -0.33 -6.14
CA ARG A 73 5.87 0.46 -7.30
C ARG A 73 7.07 1.16 -7.93
N LEU A 74 7.44 0.73 -9.12
CA LEU A 74 8.57 1.23 -9.89
C LEU A 74 8.09 2.11 -11.03
N HIS A 75 8.71 3.26 -11.22
CA HIS A 75 8.43 4.16 -12.32
C HIS A 75 9.61 4.20 -13.30
N PHE A 76 9.31 3.93 -14.56
CA PHE A 76 10.25 4.01 -15.65
C PHE A 76 9.82 5.09 -16.64
N ARG A 77 10.78 5.74 -17.28
CA ARG A 77 10.52 6.65 -18.42
C ARG A 77 11.13 6.09 -19.68
N LYS A 78 10.31 6.02 -20.72
CA LYS A 78 10.81 5.73 -22.07
C LYS A 78 11.56 6.95 -22.63
N GLU A 79 12.37 6.75 -23.66
CA GLU A 79 13.03 7.83 -24.39
C GLU A 79 12.02 8.85 -24.94
N THR A 80 10.82 8.43 -25.27
CA THR A 80 9.70 9.29 -25.68
C THR A 80 9.09 10.12 -24.55
N GLY A 81 9.61 10.02 -23.31
CA GLY A 81 9.09 10.68 -22.12
C GLY A 81 7.89 9.98 -21.46
N ALA A 82 7.32 8.94 -22.08
CA ALA A 82 6.17 8.25 -21.53
C ALA A 82 6.51 7.56 -20.21
N LEU A 83 5.67 7.80 -19.19
CA LEU A 83 5.77 7.16 -17.88
C LEU A 83 5.11 5.77 -17.96
N ILE A 84 5.86 4.75 -17.54
CA ILE A 84 5.40 3.37 -17.34
C ILE A 84 5.53 3.05 -15.86
N GLU A 85 4.45 2.59 -15.27
CA GLU A 85 4.43 2.14 -13.88
C GLU A 85 4.43 0.61 -13.85
N VAL A 86 5.36 0.03 -13.09
CA VAL A 86 5.46 -1.41 -12.84
C VAL A 86 5.18 -1.64 -11.37
N PHE A 87 4.11 -2.35 -11.06
CA PHE A 87 3.74 -2.70 -9.70
C PHE A 87 4.00 -4.19 -9.45
N CYS A 88 5.04 -4.49 -8.67
CA CYS A 88 5.43 -5.85 -8.33
C CYS A 88 4.40 -6.47 -7.38
N LEU A 89 3.86 -7.63 -7.74
CA LEU A 89 2.84 -8.35 -6.96
C LEU A 89 3.48 -9.50 -6.16
N GLU A 90 4.13 -10.43 -6.87
CA GLU A 90 4.75 -11.60 -6.25
C GLU A 90 6.00 -12.06 -7.01
N PRO A 91 7.01 -12.63 -6.34
CA PRO A 91 8.19 -13.16 -6.99
C PRO A 91 7.88 -14.48 -7.70
N ILE A 92 8.48 -14.68 -8.90
CA ILE A 92 8.34 -15.89 -9.69
C ILE A 92 9.65 -16.67 -9.70
N ALA A 93 10.79 -16.00 -9.85
CA ALA A 93 12.10 -16.65 -9.90
C ALA A 93 13.18 -15.75 -9.27
N PRO A 94 13.76 -16.15 -8.15
CA PRO A 94 13.30 -17.25 -7.27
C PRO A 94 11.91 -16.99 -6.71
N ASN A 95 11.10 -18.03 -6.50
CA ASN A 95 9.76 -17.95 -5.94
C ASN A 95 9.81 -17.87 -4.39
N ASP A 96 10.51 -16.87 -3.90
CA ASP A 96 10.66 -16.54 -2.49
C ASP A 96 11.04 -15.06 -2.35
N TYR A 97 10.40 -14.34 -1.44
CA TYR A 97 10.64 -12.92 -1.24
C TYR A 97 12.06 -12.60 -0.78
N VAL A 98 12.58 -13.37 0.20
CA VAL A 98 13.92 -13.11 0.75
C VAL A 98 14.98 -13.36 -0.31
N LEU A 99 14.88 -14.50 -1.01
CA LEU A 99 15.80 -14.85 -2.08
C LEU A 99 15.70 -13.85 -3.26
N SER A 100 14.51 -13.41 -3.64
CA SER A 100 14.34 -12.42 -4.69
C SER A 100 14.97 -11.07 -4.33
N PHE A 101 14.83 -10.61 -3.08
CA PHE A 101 15.46 -9.37 -2.64
C PHE A 101 16.97 -9.44 -2.47
N GLN A 102 17.54 -10.64 -2.37
CA GLN A 102 18.98 -10.85 -2.30
C GLN A 102 19.64 -10.97 -3.68
N GLN A 103 18.85 -11.08 -4.76
CA GLN A 103 19.41 -11.19 -6.12
C GLN A 103 20.13 -9.90 -6.51
N THR A 104 21.36 -10.06 -7.06
CA THR A 104 22.19 -8.96 -7.53
C THR A 104 22.27 -8.88 -9.05
N HIS A 105 21.81 -9.92 -9.77
CA HIS A 105 21.85 -9.97 -11.22
C HIS A 105 20.46 -9.88 -11.83
N GLN A 106 19.58 -10.81 -11.50
CA GLN A 106 18.23 -10.84 -12.05
C GLN A 106 17.25 -11.56 -11.14
N CYS A 107 16.00 -11.13 -11.18
CA CYS A 107 14.87 -11.84 -10.60
C CYS A 107 13.64 -11.61 -11.49
N ALA A 108 12.66 -12.48 -11.40
CA ALA A 108 11.40 -12.35 -12.11
C ALA A 108 10.23 -12.16 -11.14
N TRP A 109 9.35 -11.24 -11.49
CA TRP A 109 8.17 -10.91 -10.69
C TRP A 109 6.92 -10.89 -11.55
N LEU A 110 5.80 -11.36 -11.01
CA LEU A 110 4.49 -11.03 -11.54
C LEU A 110 4.20 -9.58 -11.23
N CYS A 111 3.84 -8.80 -12.27
CA CYS A 111 3.64 -7.37 -12.13
C CYS A 111 2.34 -6.91 -12.78
N MET A 112 1.77 -5.86 -12.23
CA MET A 112 0.73 -5.07 -12.88
C MET A 112 1.37 -3.86 -13.55
N ILE A 113 1.03 -3.59 -14.81
CA ILE A 113 1.65 -2.53 -15.60
C ILE A 113 0.66 -1.41 -15.86
N GLY A 114 0.96 -0.23 -15.35
CA GLY A 114 0.26 1.01 -15.69
C GLY A 114 0.75 1.57 -17.03
N ASN A 115 -0.18 2.12 -17.83
CA ASN A 115 0.10 2.62 -19.18
C ASN A 115 0.67 1.58 -20.16
N LEU A 116 0.30 0.29 -20.01
CA LEU A 116 0.78 -0.81 -20.85
C LEU A 116 0.66 -0.53 -22.37
N LYS A 117 -0.39 0.21 -22.78
CA LYS A 117 -0.59 0.61 -24.19
C LYS A 117 0.59 1.41 -24.77
N LYS A 118 1.38 2.08 -23.91
CA LYS A 118 2.55 2.85 -24.29
C LYS A 118 3.85 2.04 -24.28
N TRP A 119 3.80 0.80 -23.77
CA TRP A 119 4.94 -0.12 -23.75
C TRP A 119 4.55 -1.46 -24.36
N LYS A 120 4.78 -1.60 -25.66
CA LYS A 120 4.43 -2.82 -26.41
C LYS A 120 5.58 -3.79 -26.53
N GLU A 121 6.81 -3.27 -26.56
CA GLU A 121 8.02 -4.04 -26.79
C GLU A 121 9.26 -3.34 -26.21
N GLY A 122 10.36 -4.08 -26.13
CA GLY A 122 11.65 -3.60 -25.65
C GLY A 122 11.78 -3.62 -24.14
N THR A 123 12.92 -3.16 -23.64
CA THR A 123 13.24 -3.06 -22.23
C THR A 123 12.99 -1.66 -21.68
N LEU A 124 12.69 -1.56 -20.42
CA LEU A 124 12.66 -0.31 -19.67
C LEU A 124 13.96 -0.20 -18.87
N LYS A 125 14.46 1.01 -18.71
CA LYS A 125 15.67 1.28 -17.91
C LYS A 125 15.39 2.41 -16.93
N ARG A 126 15.99 2.31 -15.75
CA ARG A 126 15.97 3.37 -14.75
C ARG A 126 17.28 3.36 -13.99
N THR A 127 17.96 4.48 -13.99
CA THR A 127 19.15 4.69 -13.15
C THR A 127 18.72 5.22 -11.78
N ILE A 128 19.22 4.63 -10.72
CA ILE A 128 19.00 5.03 -9.34
C ILE A 128 20.36 5.21 -8.64
N GLN A 129 20.39 6.07 -7.63
CA GLN A 129 21.56 6.25 -6.76
C GLN A 129 21.49 5.28 -5.58
N VAL A 130 22.48 4.41 -5.46
CA VAL A 130 22.63 3.49 -4.33
C VAL A 130 23.99 3.71 -3.69
N LYS A 131 24.01 4.23 -2.46
CA LYS A 131 25.23 4.55 -1.72
C LYS A 131 26.22 5.41 -2.53
N GLY A 132 25.70 6.42 -3.25
CA GLY A 132 26.49 7.33 -4.08
C GLY A 132 27.00 6.77 -5.41
N LYS A 133 26.54 5.58 -5.80
CA LYS A 133 26.85 4.98 -7.10
C LYS A 133 25.59 4.86 -7.95
N ASP A 134 25.75 5.09 -9.25
CA ASP A 134 24.67 4.86 -10.22
C ASP A 134 24.51 3.35 -10.47
N VAL A 135 23.29 2.89 -10.31
CA VAL A 135 22.85 1.53 -10.63
C VAL A 135 21.71 1.61 -11.64
N THR A 136 21.83 0.90 -12.73
CA THR A 136 20.77 0.81 -13.76
C THR A 136 19.99 -0.49 -13.58
N LEU A 137 18.67 -0.32 -13.44
CA LEU A 137 17.68 -1.40 -13.42
C LEU A 137 17.16 -1.62 -14.82
#